data_9aa5c97f6aaaa085e3249bebae3941f5
#
_entry.id   9aa5c97f6aaaa085e3249bebae3941f5
#
_cell.length_a   1.000
_cell.length_b   1.000
_cell.length_c   1.000
_cell.angle_alpha   90.00
_cell.angle_beta   90.00
_cell.angle_gamma   90.00
#
_symmetry.space_group_name_H-M   'P 1'
#
loop_
_entity.id
_entity.type
_entity.pdbx_description
1 polymer ?
#
loop_
_entity_poly.entity_id
_entity_poly.type
_entity_poly.pdbx_seq_one_letter_code
_entity_poly.pdbx_strand_id
1 'polypeptide(L)'
;MPQVALPVLASPFLRRVAWHIRRIAGQLDRRFFIALTQGIIVIVAIGAVLITVLEKPLTVESLFDSFNWGIATVLGRGDAAFVTSPGGRIVSWLLILFGVAMLGTVTGALVAMVIDFLLKEGQGLGASGHKEHIVVCGWNSTARDLIAELRGDDYKHKVVVLAIADKNPAGPGVYFVRGDATDAEDLARAGIRDASAALVFPADGSDESDMHSILTIMAIKSVAPQVRTIAEVNNPRHEPHFHRADVDELLVTSKIASHLLARSALYPGLSAIVTDIVSGGEGSELYRITLPDEYIGQSIDAVASRLRSEHQATLLSVNRGGRTFVNPPTDFVLEPGDDAIVVAESLGTLAPLKLHDLNTVPMRASVVSSV
;
A
#
# COMPACT_ATOMS: atom_id res chain seq x y z
N MET A 1 10.64 -23.38 4.30
CA MET A 1 11.73 -22.87 3.46
C MET A 1 11.59 -21.35 3.42
N PRO A 2 12.53 -20.56 3.90
CA PRO A 2 12.47 -19.11 3.82
C PRO A 2 12.59 -18.70 2.35
N GLN A 3 11.59 -18.00 1.82
CA GLN A 3 11.66 -17.36 0.51
C GLN A 3 12.72 -16.26 0.59
N VAL A 4 13.85 -16.46 -0.05
CA VAL A 4 14.84 -15.41 -0.30
C VAL A 4 14.19 -14.39 -1.23
N ALA A 5 13.67 -13.32 -0.66
CA ALA A 5 13.15 -12.20 -1.41
C ALA A 5 14.34 -11.53 -2.13
N LEU A 6 14.36 -11.62 -3.45
CA LEU A 6 15.34 -10.93 -4.29
C LEU A 6 15.28 -9.43 -3.98
N PRO A 7 16.41 -8.76 -3.67
CA PRO A 7 16.46 -7.34 -3.28
C PRO A 7 15.89 -6.39 -4.37
N VAL A 8 15.77 -6.85 -5.60
CA VAL A 8 15.18 -6.12 -6.74
C VAL A 8 13.68 -5.80 -6.51
N LEU A 9 12.95 -6.57 -5.68
CA LEU A 9 11.53 -6.32 -5.37
C LEU A 9 11.31 -5.34 -4.21
N ALA A 10 12.34 -4.66 -3.74
CA ALA A 10 12.21 -3.66 -2.66
C ALA A 10 11.48 -2.37 -3.12
N SER A 11 11.53 -2.03 -4.41
CA SER A 11 10.87 -0.83 -4.95
C SER A 11 9.36 -1.00 -5.10
N PRO A 12 8.53 -0.06 -4.62
CA PRO A 12 7.08 -0.07 -4.84
C PRO A 12 6.70 -0.11 -6.33
N PHE A 13 7.47 0.58 -7.18
CA PHE A 13 7.29 0.59 -8.63
C PHE A 13 7.43 -0.81 -9.23
N LEU A 14 8.48 -1.55 -8.88
CA LEU A 14 8.70 -2.91 -9.40
C LEU A 14 7.62 -3.88 -8.92
N ARG A 15 7.10 -3.72 -7.70
CA ARG A 15 5.95 -4.51 -7.21
C ARG A 15 4.69 -4.22 -7.99
N ARG A 16 4.41 -2.95 -8.32
CA ARG A 16 3.28 -2.54 -9.18
C ARG A 16 3.39 -3.16 -10.56
N VAL A 17 4.56 -3.06 -11.19
CA VAL A 17 4.83 -3.68 -12.49
C VAL A 17 4.66 -5.20 -12.42
N ALA A 18 5.21 -5.86 -11.40
CA ALA A 18 5.08 -7.30 -11.22
C ALA A 18 3.63 -7.73 -11.00
N TRP A 19 2.85 -6.98 -10.21
CA TRP A 19 1.43 -7.24 -10.02
C TRP A 19 0.65 -7.10 -11.35
N HIS A 20 0.93 -6.02 -12.10
CA HIS A 20 0.29 -5.77 -13.39
C HIS A 20 0.61 -6.87 -14.41
N ILE A 21 1.89 -7.27 -14.49
CA ILE A 21 2.33 -8.39 -15.34
C ILE A 21 1.61 -9.69 -14.95
N ARG A 22 1.50 -10.00 -13.64
CA ARG A 22 0.79 -11.19 -13.17
C ARG A 22 -0.69 -11.17 -13.53
N ARG A 23 -1.33 -10.02 -13.42
CA ARG A 23 -2.74 -9.84 -13.79
C ARG A 23 -2.94 -10.00 -15.29
N ILE A 24 -2.11 -9.37 -16.12
CA ILE A 24 -2.14 -9.52 -17.59
C ILE A 24 -1.81 -10.95 -17.99
N ALA A 25 -0.80 -11.57 -17.39
CA ALA A 25 -0.44 -12.96 -17.65
C ALA A 25 -1.59 -13.94 -17.32
N GLY A 26 -2.44 -13.61 -16.34
CA GLY A 26 -3.66 -14.36 -16.05
C GLY A 26 -4.80 -14.13 -17.05
N GLN A 27 -4.80 -12.99 -17.74
CA GLN A 27 -5.81 -12.63 -18.74
C GLN A 27 -5.37 -12.97 -20.18
N LEU A 28 -4.06 -13.05 -20.43
CA LEU A 28 -3.51 -13.45 -21.70
C LEU A 28 -3.71 -14.95 -21.89
N ASP A 29 -4.53 -15.32 -22.87
CA ASP A 29 -4.80 -16.71 -23.20
C ASP A 29 -3.46 -17.39 -23.56
N ARG A 30 -3.00 -18.27 -22.67
CA ARG A 30 -1.79 -19.08 -22.89
C ARG A 30 -1.83 -19.76 -24.25
N ARG A 31 -3.03 -20.05 -24.77
CA ARG A 31 -3.25 -20.63 -26.09
C ARG A 31 -2.80 -19.69 -27.20
N PHE A 32 -2.98 -18.37 -27.05
CA PHE A 32 -2.52 -17.40 -28.03
C PHE A 32 -0.99 -17.42 -28.18
N PHE A 33 -0.24 -17.39 -27.09
CA PHE A 33 1.23 -17.43 -27.15
C PHE A 33 1.74 -18.77 -27.67
N ILE A 34 1.12 -19.88 -27.27
CA ILE A 34 1.46 -21.22 -27.81
C ILE A 34 1.17 -21.26 -29.31
N ALA A 35 0.03 -20.81 -29.76
CA ALA A 35 -0.34 -20.78 -31.17
C ALA A 35 0.59 -19.87 -31.99
N LEU A 36 0.97 -18.70 -31.45
CA LEU A 36 1.92 -17.79 -32.08
C LEU A 36 3.30 -18.46 -32.23
N THR A 37 3.83 -19.04 -31.14
CA THR A 37 5.13 -19.74 -31.16
C THR A 37 5.11 -20.94 -32.10
N GLN A 38 4.04 -21.74 -32.07
CA GLN A 38 3.87 -22.86 -33.01
C GLN A 38 3.78 -22.38 -34.46
N GLY A 39 3.04 -21.32 -34.72
CA GLY A 39 2.94 -20.70 -36.04
C GLY A 39 4.30 -20.28 -36.59
N ILE A 40 5.14 -19.67 -35.75
CA ILE A 40 6.52 -19.29 -36.12
C ILE A 40 7.34 -20.52 -36.52
N ILE A 41 7.35 -21.52 -35.63
CA ILE A 41 8.12 -22.74 -35.85
C ILE A 41 7.67 -23.43 -37.16
N VAL A 42 6.36 -23.51 -37.41
CA VAL A 42 5.79 -24.12 -38.62
C VAL A 42 6.20 -23.34 -39.86
N ILE A 43 6.10 -22.01 -39.87
CA ILE A 43 6.46 -21.18 -41.03
C ILE A 43 7.96 -21.27 -41.32
N VAL A 44 8.81 -21.21 -40.28
CA VAL A 44 10.26 -21.40 -40.45
C VAL A 44 10.59 -22.82 -40.95
N ALA A 45 9.92 -23.85 -40.42
CA ALA A 45 10.11 -25.21 -40.89
C ALA A 45 9.70 -25.40 -42.34
N ILE A 46 8.55 -24.88 -42.77
CA ILE A 46 8.10 -24.89 -44.17
C ILE A 46 9.14 -24.13 -45.04
N GLY A 47 9.56 -22.95 -44.63
CA GLY A 47 10.58 -22.19 -45.35
C GLY A 47 11.90 -22.96 -45.50
N ALA A 48 12.36 -23.62 -44.41
CA ALA A 48 13.56 -24.43 -44.42
C ALA A 48 13.48 -25.61 -45.42
N VAL A 49 12.36 -26.32 -45.42
CA VAL A 49 12.10 -27.40 -46.40
C VAL A 49 12.14 -26.88 -47.81
N LEU A 50 11.40 -25.78 -48.12
CA LEU A 50 11.36 -25.19 -49.45
C LEU A 50 12.76 -24.74 -49.92
N ILE A 51 13.53 -24.09 -49.09
CA ILE A 51 14.90 -23.65 -49.40
C ILE A 51 15.82 -24.87 -49.65
N THR A 52 15.72 -25.90 -48.79
CA THR A 52 16.54 -27.12 -49.01
C THR A 52 16.21 -27.73 -50.35
N VAL A 53 14.94 -27.86 -50.73
CA VAL A 53 14.53 -28.43 -52.03
C VAL A 53 15.00 -27.59 -53.20
N LEU A 54 15.06 -26.26 -53.07
CA LEU A 54 15.39 -25.36 -54.15
C LEU A 54 16.89 -25.10 -54.31
N GLU A 55 17.68 -25.16 -53.22
CA GLU A 55 19.07 -24.70 -53.18
C GLU A 55 20.12 -25.80 -52.93
N LYS A 56 19.72 -26.89 -52.27
CA LYS A 56 20.68 -27.87 -51.73
C LYS A 56 20.23 -29.34 -51.92
N PRO A 57 21.15 -30.34 -51.86
CA PRO A 57 20.75 -31.72 -51.82
C PRO A 57 19.98 -32.04 -50.53
N LEU A 58 18.96 -32.89 -50.61
CA LEU A 58 18.11 -33.30 -49.48
C LEU A 58 18.89 -34.17 -48.50
N THR A 59 19.66 -33.54 -47.60
CA THR A 59 20.37 -34.17 -46.49
C THR A 59 19.88 -33.58 -45.17
N VAL A 60 20.05 -34.32 -44.08
CA VAL A 60 19.68 -33.85 -42.73
C VAL A 60 20.46 -32.58 -42.35
N GLU A 61 21.73 -32.53 -42.76
CA GLU A 61 22.60 -31.38 -42.50
C GLU A 61 22.12 -30.12 -43.25
N SER A 62 21.78 -30.24 -44.54
CA SER A 62 21.28 -29.13 -45.33
C SER A 62 19.93 -28.64 -44.84
N LEU A 63 19.06 -29.51 -44.31
CA LEU A 63 17.78 -29.13 -43.70
C LEU A 63 18.04 -28.32 -42.42
N PHE A 64 19.00 -28.74 -41.58
CA PHE A 64 19.35 -28.04 -40.37
C PHE A 64 19.95 -26.65 -40.66
N ASP A 65 20.83 -26.54 -41.66
CA ASP A 65 21.40 -25.27 -42.13
C ASP A 65 20.29 -24.30 -42.63
N SER A 66 19.37 -24.85 -43.43
CA SER A 66 18.26 -24.06 -43.96
C SER A 66 17.28 -23.62 -42.85
N PHE A 67 17.08 -24.43 -41.82
CA PHE A 67 16.28 -24.08 -40.65
C PHE A 67 16.97 -22.98 -39.84
N ASN A 68 18.28 -23.10 -39.57
CA ASN A 68 19.04 -22.04 -38.89
C ASN A 68 19.04 -20.72 -39.68
N TRP A 69 19.26 -20.82 -41.02
CA TRP A 69 19.16 -19.67 -41.91
C TRP A 69 17.75 -19.05 -41.89
N GLY A 70 16.69 -19.87 -41.85
CA GLY A 70 15.29 -19.40 -41.77
C GLY A 70 15.02 -18.61 -40.50
N ILE A 71 15.48 -19.10 -39.34
CA ILE A 71 15.42 -18.36 -38.07
C ILE A 71 16.17 -17.05 -38.19
N ALA A 72 17.41 -17.03 -38.70
CA ALA A 72 18.21 -15.83 -38.87
C ALA A 72 17.50 -14.82 -39.80
N THR A 73 16.86 -15.29 -40.87
CA THR A 73 16.14 -14.48 -41.84
C THR A 73 14.91 -13.82 -41.22
N VAL A 74 14.11 -14.57 -40.44
CA VAL A 74 12.95 -14.03 -39.70
C VAL A 74 13.38 -12.99 -38.67
N LEU A 75 14.55 -13.15 -38.07
CA LEU A 75 15.14 -12.18 -37.13
C LEU A 75 15.88 -11.02 -37.81
N GLY A 76 15.82 -10.92 -39.15
CA GLY A 76 16.46 -9.85 -39.91
C GLY A 76 17.99 -10.00 -40.11
N ARG A 77 18.55 -11.19 -39.85
CA ARG A 77 19.97 -11.53 -39.93
C ARG A 77 20.31 -12.57 -41.02
N GLY A 78 19.35 -12.86 -41.92
CA GLY A 78 19.56 -13.85 -42.99
C GLY A 78 20.68 -13.45 -43.94
N ASP A 79 21.57 -14.42 -44.26
CA ASP A 79 22.63 -14.24 -45.26
C ASP A 79 22.01 -14.33 -46.66
N ALA A 80 22.15 -13.24 -47.42
CA ALA A 80 21.68 -13.15 -48.81
C ALA A 80 22.44 -14.12 -49.74
N ALA A 81 23.68 -14.49 -49.42
CA ALA A 81 24.49 -15.40 -50.20
C ALA A 81 24.03 -16.89 -50.07
N PHE A 82 23.21 -17.20 -49.06
CA PHE A 82 22.73 -18.57 -48.82
C PHE A 82 21.71 -19.01 -49.90
N VAL A 83 21.03 -18.04 -50.54
CA VAL A 83 19.98 -18.30 -51.51
C VAL A 83 20.33 -17.70 -52.86
N THR A 84 20.49 -18.58 -53.85
CA THR A 84 20.96 -18.22 -55.22
C THR A 84 19.86 -18.31 -56.26
N SER A 85 18.90 -19.24 -56.13
CA SER A 85 17.82 -19.45 -57.09
C SER A 85 16.72 -18.38 -57.02
N PRO A 86 16.06 -18.10 -58.14
CA PRO A 86 14.89 -17.19 -58.15
C PRO A 86 13.78 -17.61 -57.19
N GLY A 87 13.49 -18.92 -57.11
CA GLY A 87 12.46 -19.46 -56.20
C GLY A 87 12.82 -19.27 -54.75
N GLY A 88 14.07 -19.55 -54.38
CA GLY A 88 14.57 -19.35 -53.02
C GLY A 88 14.51 -17.89 -52.57
N ARG A 89 14.78 -16.92 -53.50
CA ARG A 89 14.64 -15.49 -53.20
C ARG A 89 13.21 -15.08 -52.86
N ILE A 90 12.22 -15.65 -53.55
CA ILE A 90 10.79 -15.41 -53.20
C ILE A 90 10.49 -15.92 -51.79
N VAL A 91 10.93 -17.11 -51.42
CA VAL A 91 10.74 -17.67 -50.09
C VAL A 91 11.45 -16.77 -49.04
N SER A 92 12.67 -16.32 -49.34
CA SER A 92 13.41 -15.38 -48.49
C SER A 92 12.62 -14.09 -48.23
N TRP A 93 12.07 -13.45 -49.26
CA TRP A 93 11.27 -12.22 -49.12
C TRP A 93 10.01 -12.45 -48.29
N LEU A 94 9.33 -13.59 -48.46
CA LEU A 94 8.16 -13.95 -47.63
C LEU A 94 8.54 -14.15 -46.17
N LEU A 95 9.67 -14.81 -45.88
CA LEU A 95 10.16 -14.98 -44.52
C LEU A 95 10.56 -13.65 -43.86
N ILE A 96 11.21 -12.75 -44.62
CA ILE A 96 11.56 -11.40 -44.13
C ILE A 96 10.29 -10.61 -43.84
N LEU A 97 9.31 -10.59 -44.75
CA LEU A 97 8.06 -9.88 -44.55
C LEU A 97 7.31 -10.40 -43.31
N PHE A 98 7.27 -11.72 -43.16
CA PHE A 98 6.69 -12.38 -41.98
C PHE A 98 7.44 -11.99 -40.69
N GLY A 99 8.78 -11.98 -40.72
CA GLY A 99 9.62 -11.59 -39.59
C GLY A 99 9.36 -10.14 -39.15
N VAL A 100 9.28 -9.21 -40.10
CA VAL A 100 8.98 -7.80 -39.83
C VAL A 100 7.57 -7.65 -39.23
N ALA A 101 6.57 -8.34 -39.78
CA ALA A 101 5.20 -8.30 -39.28
C ALA A 101 5.12 -8.85 -37.85
N MET A 102 5.86 -9.92 -37.55
CA MET A 102 5.91 -10.52 -36.24
C MET A 102 6.59 -9.63 -35.19
N LEU A 103 7.76 -9.06 -35.54
CA LEU A 103 8.45 -8.10 -34.66
C LEU A 103 7.55 -6.88 -34.37
N GLY A 104 6.85 -6.37 -35.39
CA GLY A 104 5.87 -5.32 -35.23
C GLY A 104 4.72 -5.69 -34.27
N THR A 105 4.21 -6.91 -34.36
CA THR A 105 3.14 -7.41 -33.47
C THR A 105 3.62 -7.51 -32.04
N VAL A 106 4.80 -8.08 -31.79
CA VAL A 106 5.38 -8.20 -30.42
C VAL A 106 5.66 -6.82 -29.83
N THR A 107 6.29 -5.92 -30.62
CA THR A 107 6.58 -4.56 -30.18
C THR A 107 5.28 -3.79 -29.91
N GLY A 108 4.29 -3.89 -30.77
CA GLY A 108 2.98 -3.28 -30.58
C GLY A 108 2.28 -3.78 -29.31
N ALA A 109 2.33 -5.08 -29.04
CA ALA A 109 1.76 -5.66 -27.80
C ALA A 109 2.48 -5.15 -26.54
N LEU A 110 3.82 -5.03 -26.57
CA LEU A 110 4.59 -4.45 -25.46
C LEU A 110 4.23 -2.97 -25.23
N VAL A 111 4.16 -2.18 -26.31
CA VAL A 111 3.76 -0.77 -26.20
C VAL A 111 2.34 -0.64 -25.64
N ALA A 112 1.39 -1.43 -26.15
CA ALA A 112 0.02 -1.43 -25.64
C ALA A 112 -0.04 -1.80 -24.17
N MET A 113 0.76 -2.76 -23.71
CA MET A 113 0.88 -3.13 -22.30
C MET A 113 1.40 -1.97 -21.44
N VAL A 114 2.41 -1.25 -21.91
CA VAL A 114 2.96 -0.08 -21.19
C VAL A 114 1.92 1.05 -21.11
N ILE A 115 1.23 1.32 -22.21
CA ILE A 115 0.19 2.34 -22.25
C ILE A 115 -0.96 1.97 -21.31
N ASP A 116 -1.44 0.73 -21.34
CA ASP A 116 -2.50 0.23 -20.45
C ASP A 116 -2.08 0.37 -18.97
N PHE A 117 -0.83 0.03 -18.64
CA PHE A 117 -0.28 0.22 -17.30
C PHE A 117 -0.32 1.69 -16.87
N LEU A 118 0.19 2.61 -17.71
CA LEU A 118 0.24 4.03 -17.37
C LEU A 118 -1.16 4.65 -17.24
N LEU A 119 -2.09 4.28 -18.12
CA LEU A 119 -3.47 4.75 -18.06
C LEU A 119 -4.19 4.26 -16.81
N LYS A 120 -4.06 2.98 -16.48
CA LYS A 120 -4.67 2.39 -15.28
C LYS A 120 -4.08 2.98 -13.99
N GLU A 121 -2.77 3.22 -13.95
CA GLU A 121 -2.14 3.86 -12.80
C GLU A 121 -2.64 5.30 -12.62
N GLY A 122 -2.76 6.07 -13.69
CA GLY A 122 -3.31 7.43 -13.65
C GLY A 122 -4.78 7.51 -13.23
N GLN A 123 -5.54 6.45 -13.46
CA GLN A 123 -6.97 6.34 -13.09
C GLN A 123 -7.18 5.68 -11.71
N GLY A 124 -6.13 5.33 -10.99
CA GLY A 124 -6.26 4.61 -9.71
C GLY A 124 -6.65 3.13 -9.84
N LEU A 125 -6.54 2.54 -11.01
CA LEU A 125 -6.86 1.13 -11.26
C LEU A 125 -5.67 0.19 -11.05
N GLY A 126 -4.51 0.74 -10.71
CA GLY A 126 -3.29 0.03 -10.34
C GLY A 126 -3.29 -0.48 -8.89
N ALA A 127 -2.21 -1.17 -8.50
CA ALA A 127 -1.95 -1.57 -7.12
C ALA A 127 -0.90 -0.66 -6.49
N SER A 128 -1.02 -0.36 -5.20
CA SER A 128 -0.14 0.59 -4.50
C SER A 128 1.31 0.11 -4.40
N GLY A 129 1.52 -1.20 -4.17
CA GLY A 129 2.84 -1.80 -3.96
C GLY A 129 3.60 -1.27 -2.74
N HIS A 130 2.97 -0.44 -1.90
CA HIS A 130 3.55 0.06 -0.66
C HIS A 130 3.55 -1.01 0.44
N LYS A 131 4.41 -0.82 1.44
CA LYS A 131 4.44 -1.58 2.70
C LYS A 131 4.56 -0.63 3.86
N GLU A 132 4.08 -1.06 5.04
CA GLU A 132 4.13 -0.24 6.26
C GLU A 132 3.53 1.15 6.04
N HIS A 133 2.41 1.18 5.32
CA HIS A 133 1.71 2.40 4.93
C HIS A 133 0.35 2.46 5.59
N ILE A 134 -0.23 3.64 5.60
CA ILE A 134 -1.59 3.86 6.09
C ILE A 134 -2.54 3.81 4.90
N VAL A 135 -3.62 3.01 5.01
CA VAL A 135 -4.70 2.97 4.03
C VAL A 135 -5.87 3.80 4.54
N VAL A 136 -6.28 4.80 3.77
CA VAL A 136 -7.45 5.63 4.03
C VAL A 136 -8.60 5.12 3.16
N CYS A 137 -9.60 4.52 3.78
CA CYS A 137 -10.81 3.98 3.15
C CYS A 137 -11.95 4.98 3.27
N GLY A 138 -12.49 5.41 2.14
CA GLY A 138 -13.48 6.48 2.07
C GLY A 138 -12.83 7.86 1.95
N TRP A 139 -13.66 8.89 1.68
CA TRP A 139 -13.21 10.26 1.46
C TRP A 139 -14.23 11.27 1.91
N ASN A 140 -13.82 12.15 2.83
CA ASN A 140 -14.58 13.32 3.29
C ASN A 140 -13.62 14.47 3.65
N SER A 141 -14.11 15.53 4.29
CA SER A 141 -13.27 16.64 4.74
C SER A 141 -12.26 16.22 5.80
N THR A 142 -12.67 15.39 6.75
CA THR A 142 -11.81 14.87 7.82
C THR A 142 -10.64 14.05 7.25
N ALA A 143 -10.90 13.19 6.26
CA ALA A 143 -9.86 12.42 5.58
C ALA A 143 -8.85 13.31 4.84
N ARG A 144 -9.32 14.44 4.25
CA ARG A 144 -8.43 15.42 3.60
C ARG A 144 -7.49 16.07 4.60
N ASP A 145 -8.04 16.57 5.70
CA ASP A 145 -7.29 17.28 6.73
C ASP A 145 -6.28 16.33 7.41
N LEU A 146 -6.71 15.11 7.72
CA LEU A 146 -5.85 14.05 8.24
C LEU A 146 -4.66 13.75 7.32
N ILE A 147 -4.88 13.67 6.00
CA ILE A 147 -3.77 13.41 5.07
C ILE A 147 -2.78 14.58 5.02
N ALA A 148 -3.29 15.82 5.15
CA ALA A 148 -2.43 16.99 5.24
C ALA A 148 -1.55 16.94 6.50
N GLU A 149 -2.13 16.55 7.63
CA GLU A 149 -1.44 16.33 8.92
C GLU A 149 -0.37 15.24 8.80
N LEU A 150 -0.74 14.04 8.36
CA LEU A 150 0.21 12.91 8.18
C LEU A 150 1.36 13.19 7.21
N ARG A 151 1.20 14.17 6.31
CA ARG A 151 2.27 14.59 5.39
C ARG A 151 3.16 15.67 5.97
N GLY A 152 2.64 16.47 6.89
CA GLY A 152 3.37 17.48 7.62
C GLY A 152 4.20 16.91 8.77
N ASP A 153 3.82 15.75 9.28
CA ASP A 153 4.47 15.07 10.38
C ASP A 153 5.90 14.60 10.04
N ASP A 154 6.78 14.65 11.02
CA ASP A 154 8.18 14.21 10.95
C ASP A 154 8.35 12.74 10.54
N TYR A 155 7.33 11.93 10.76
CA TYR A 155 7.31 10.50 10.40
C TYR A 155 7.19 10.21 8.91
N LYS A 156 6.75 11.17 8.08
CA LYS A 156 6.58 11.03 6.61
C LYS A 156 5.91 9.73 6.19
N HIS A 157 4.80 9.40 6.83
CA HIS A 157 4.05 8.18 6.53
C HIS A 157 3.59 8.13 5.08
N LYS A 158 3.75 6.97 4.45
CA LYS A 158 3.18 6.72 3.13
C LYS A 158 1.69 6.47 3.28
N VAL A 159 0.90 7.20 2.52
CA VAL A 159 -0.56 7.10 2.54
C VAL A 159 -1.06 6.57 1.21
N VAL A 160 -2.02 5.66 1.27
CA VAL A 160 -2.79 5.14 0.13
C VAL A 160 -4.26 5.45 0.37
N VAL A 161 -4.90 6.14 -0.55
CA VAL A 161 -6.36 6.42 -0.50
C VAL A 161 -7.09 5.40 -1.34
N LEU A 162 -8.07 4.73 -0.75
CA LEU A 162 -9.03 3.85 -1.43
C LEU A 162 -10.42 4.47 -1.36
N ALA A 163 -10.93 4.95 -2.48
CA ALA A 163 -12.22 5.61 -2.52
C ALA A 163 -12.90 5.49 -3.89
N ILE A 164 -14.22 5.63 -3.90
CA ILE A 164 -15.04 5.69 -5.12
C ILE A 164 -15.00 7.14 -5.62
N ALA A 165 -13.98 7.45 -6.44
CA ALA A 165 -13.83 8.76 -7.05
C ALA A 165 -13.25 8.64 -8.47
N ASP A 166 -13.59 9.58 -9.36
CA ASP A 166 -13.09 9.55 -10.74
C ASP A 166 -11.63 9.97 -10.86
N LYS A 167 -11.16 10.79 -9.93
CA LYS A 167 -9.79 11.30 -9.87
C LYS A 167 -9.30 11.21 -8.44
N ASN A 168 -7.96 11.18 -8.28
CA ASN A 168 -7.33 11.20 -6.97
C ASN A 168 -7.79 12.42 -6.14
N PRO A 169 -8.59 12.22 -5.10
CA PRO A 169 -9.12 13.33 -4.31
C PRO A 169 -8.07 13.94 -3.36
N ALA A 170 -7.02 13.19 -3.03
CA ALA A 170 -5.93 13.65 -2.16
C ALA A 170 -4.84 14.45 -2.90
N GLY A 171 -4.92 14.53 -4.24
CA GLY A 171 -3.95 15.25 -5.05
C GLY A 171 -2.61 14.54 -5.23
N PRO A 172 -1.59 15.24 -5.75
CA PRO A 172 -0.29 14.66 -6.05
C PRO A 172 0.47 14.27 -4.77
N GLY A 173 1.25 13.19 -4.87
CA GLY A 173 2.09 12.68 -3.78
C GLY A 173 1.42 11.66 -2.86
N VAL A 174 0.12 11.42 -3.01
CA VAL A 174 -0.63 10.34 -2.34
C VAL A 174 -1.04 9.31 -3.38
N TYR A 175 -0.79 8.04 -3.11
CA TYR A 175 -1.22 6.97 -4.02
C TYR A 175 -2.72 6.76 -3.89
N PHE A 176 -3.38 6.70 -5.03
CA PHE A 176 -4.84 6.53 -5.09
C PHE A 176 -5.21 5.19 -5.72
N VAL A 177 -6.13 4.51 -5.09
CA VAL A 177 -6.81 3.32 -5.61
C VAL A 177 -8.28 3.66 -5.76
N ARG A 178 -8.76 3.62 -6.99
CA ARG A 178 -10.19 3.78 -7.28
C ARG A 178 -10.90 2.47 -7.02
N GLY A 179 -11.84 2.45 -6.08
CA GLY A 179 -12.59 1.24 -5.76
C GLY A 179 -13.43 1.38 -4.50
N ASP A 180 -14.12 0.30 -4.18
CA ASP A 180 -14.92 0.16 -2.98
C ASP A 180 -14.14 -0.59 -1.90
N ALA A 181 -14.01 -0.01 -0.71
CA ALA A 181 -13.30 -0.63 0.40
C ALA A 181 -14.02 -1.85 1.02
N THR A 182 -15.23 -2.15 0.58
CA THR A 182 -15.93 -3.40 0.92
C THR A 182 -15.51 -4.56 0.01
N ASP A 183 -14.86 -4.28 -1.12
CA ASP A 183 -14.38 -5.30 -2.06
C ASP A 183 -12.96 -5.77 -1.71
N ALA A 184 -12.79 -7.09 -1.65
CA ALA A 184 -11.52 -7.71 -1.30
C ALA A 184 -10.40 -7.49 -2.35
N GLU A 185 -10.76 -7.37 -3.64
CA GLU A 185 -9.80 -7.10 -4.71
C GLU A 185 -9.28 -5.65 -4.61
N ASP A 186 -10.18 -4.71 -4.32
CA ASP A 186 -9.84 -3.30 -4.15
C ASP A 186 -8.97 -3.07 -2.91
N LEU A 187 -9.29 -3.72 -1.80
CA LEU A 187 -8.44 -3.78 -0.61
C LEU A 187 -7.06 -4.38 -0.91
N ALA A 188 -7.00 -5.46 -1.70
CA ALA A 188 -5.73 -6.04 -2.11
C ALA A 188 -4.92 -5.10 -3.01
N ARG A 189 -5.55 -4.32 -3.90
CA ARG A 189 -4.91 -3.27 -4.71
C ARG A 189 -4.36 -2.14 -3.84
N ALA A 190 -5.08 -1.76 -2.79
CA ALA A 190 -4.61 -0.78 -1.82
C ALA A 190 -3.42 -1.31 -0.98
N GLY A 191 -3.16 -2.62 -0.99
CA GLY A 191 -2.07 -3.24 -0.23
C GLY A 191 -2.41 -3.45 1.23
N ILE A 192 -3.68 -3.68 1.57
CA ILE A 192 -4.18 -3.74 2.95
C ILE A 192 -3.40 -4.73 3.83
N ARG A 193 -2.96 -5.87 3.29
CA ARG A 193 -2.22 -6.90 4.05
C ARG A 193 -0.83 -6.46 4.53
N ASP A 194 -0.24 -5.50 3.84
CA ASP A 194 1.07 -4.92 4.14
C ASP A 194 0.94 -3.53 4.79
N ALA A 195 -0.27 -3.09 5.14
CA ALA A 195 -0.53 -1.82 5.80
C ALA A 195 -0.25 -1.89 7.31
N SER A 196 0.21 -0.79 7.89
CA SER A 196 0.35 -0.63 9.35
C SER A 196 -0.98 -0.31 10.01
N ALA A 197 -1.83 0.47 9.34
CA ALA A 197 -3.16 0.82 9.81
C ALA A 197 -4.12 1.09 8.65
N ALA A 198 -5.41 0.94 8.91
CA ALA A 198 -6.50 1.33 8.03
C ALA A 198 -7.41 2.33 8.76
N LEU A 199 -7.60 3.49 8.14
CA LEU A 199 -8.50 4.55 8.60
C LEU A 199 -9.77 4.52 7.76
N VAL A 200 -10.92 4.40 8.39
CA VAL A 200 -12.20 4.27 7.70
C VAL A 200 -13.05 5.52 7.96
N PHE A 201 -13.40 6.20 6.88
CA PHE A 201 -14.18 7.42 6.91
C PHE A 201 -15.53 7.24 6.21
N PRO A 202 -16.64 7.70 6.82
CA PRO A 202 -17.91 7.78 6.14
C PRO A 202 -17.83 8.82 5.00
N ALA A 203 -18.51 8.55 3.90
CA ALA A 203 -18.48 9.45 2.73
C ALA A 203 -19.21 10.76 3.01
N ASP A 204 -20.24 10.72 3.84
CA ASP A 204 -21.06 11.86 4.27
C ASP A 204 -21.63 11.62 5.68
N GLY A 205 -22.46 12.56 6.18
CA GLY A 205 -23.06 12.48 7.51
C GLY A 205 -24.26 11.55 7.64
N SER A 206 -24.56 10.69 6.67
CA SER A 206 -25.71 9.80 6.68
C SER A 206 -25.47 8.54 7.52
N ASP A 207 -26.58 7.94 7.99
CA ASP A 207 -26.55 6.61 8.64
C ASP A 207 -26.09 5.51 7.66
N GLU A 208 -26.38 5.67 6.37
CA GLU A 208 -25.97 4.75 5.31
C GLU A 208 -24.44 4.72 5.15
N SER A 209 -23.79 5.88 5.24
CA SER A 209 -22.32 5.99 5.21
C SER A 209 -21.67 5.31 6.41
N ASP A 210 -22.27 5.39 7.61
CA ASP A 210 -21.81 4.62 8.77
C ASP A 210 -21.95 3.11 8.56
N MET A 211 -23.08 2.65 7.95
CA MET A 211 -23.25 1.22 7.62
C MET A 211 -22.21 0.75 6.62
N HIS A 212 -21.89 1.56 5.60
CA HIS A 212 -20.83 1.25 4.64
C HIS A 212 -19.46 1.16 5.33
N SER A 213 -19.18 2.04 6.29
CA SER A 213 -17.95 1.99 7.11
C SER A 213 -17.85 0.69 7.92
N ILE A 214 -18.96 0.22 8.51
CA ILE A 214 -19.02 -1.06 9.21
C ILE A 214 -18.69 -2.23 8.27
N LEU A 215 -19.28 -2.27 7.07
CA LEU A 215 -19.00 -3.29 6.06
C LEU A 215 -17.53 -3.24 5.61
N THR A 216 -16.97 -2.06 5.46
CA THR A 216 -15.54 -1.85 5.15
C THR A 216 -14.64 -2.47 6.22
N ILE A 217 -14.92 -2.23 7.51
CA ILE A 217 -14.16 -2.82 8.61
C ILE A 217 -14.23 -4.34 8.57
N MET A 218 -15.43 -4.90 8.38
CA MET A 218 -15.62 -6.35 8.27
C MET A 218 -14.82 -6.94 7.09
N ALA A 219 -14.81 -6.26 5.95
CA ALA A 219 -14.02 -6.68 4.79
C ALA A 219 -12.51 -6.64 5.09
N ILE A 220 -12.02 -5.55 5.72
CA ILE A 220 -10.62 -5.43 6.15
C ILE A 220 -10.25 -6.56 7.11
N LYS A 221 -11.04 -6.79 8.16
CA LYS A 221 -10.77 -7.85 9.15
C LYS A 221 -10.82 -9.25 8.56
N SER A 222 -11.65 -9.47 7.53
CA SER A 222 -11.67 -10.73 6.78
C SER A 222 -10.41 -10.97 5.95
N VAL A 223 -9.86 -9.93 5.33
CA VAL A 223 -8.70 -10.03 4.42
C VAL A 223 -7.38 -9.92 5.16
N ALA A 224 -7.32 -9.08 6.19
CA ALA A 224 -6.12 -8.70 6.94
C ALA A 224 -6.44 -8.45 8.42
N PRO A 225 -6.76 -9.49 9.22
CA PRO A 225 -7.21 -9.36 10.60
C PRO A 225 -6.17 -8.70 11.53
N GLN A 226 -4.88 -8.73 11.15
CA GLN A 226 -3.78 -8.13 11.90
C GLN A 226 -3.68 -6.61 11.73
N VAL A 227 -4.33 -6.02 10.72
CA VAL A 227 -4.25 -4.59 10.46
C VAL A 227 -5.12 -3.84 11.45
N ARG A 228 -4.53 -2.84 12.10
CA ARG A 228 -5.24 -1.96 13.03
C ARG A 228 -6.24 -1.09 12.26
N THR A 229 -7.49 -1.11 12.69
CA THR A 229 -8.59 -0.35 12.09
C THR A 229 -9.01 0.77 13.00
N ILE A 230 -9.08 1.99 12.46
CA ILE A 230 -9.54 3.18 13.14
C ILE A 230 -10.69 3.76 12.32
N ALA A 231 -11.83 4.04 12.93
CA ALA A 231 -13.00 4.53 12.19
C ALA A 231 -13.58 5.81 12.78
N GLU A 232 -14.00 6.69 11.90
CA GLU A 232 -14.87 7.82 12.23
C GLU A 232 -16.34 7.39 12.21
N VAL A 233 -17.13 7.85 13.17
CA VAL A 233 -18.56 7.59 13.29
C VAL A 233 -19.33 8.88 13.35
N ASN A 234 -20.33 9.02 12.49
CA ASN A 234 -21.24 10.16 12.48
C ASN A 234 -22.28 10.05 13.61
N ASN A 235 -22.98 8.92 13.66
CA ASN A 235 -24.06 8.70 14.59
C ASN A 235 -23.63 7.85 15.79
N PRO A 236 -23.59 8.41 17.02
CA PRO A 236 -23.20 7.65 18.22
C PRO A 236 -24.01 6.40 18.47
N ARG A 237 -25.21 6.27 17.90
CA ARG A 237 -26.05 5.07 18.05
C ARG A 237 -25.48 3.85 17.32
N HIS A 238 -24.60 4.07 16.34
CA HIS A 238 -23.97 2.99 15.58
C HIS A 238 -22.72 2.41 16.26
N GLU A 239 -22.20 3.08 17.29
CA GLU A 239 -21.01 2.64 18.03
C GLU A 239 -21.00 1.13 18.39
N PRO A 240 -22.12 0.53 18.89
CA PRO A 240 -22.15 -0.91 19.19
C PRO A 240 -21.98 -1.81 17.94
N HIS A 241 -22.34 -1.32 16.75
CA HIS A 241 -22.19 -2.07 15.51
C HIS A 241 -20.74 -2.07 15.03
N PHE A 242 -20.04 -0.95 15.18
CA PHE A 242 -18.61 -0.86 14.88
C PHE A 242 -17.78 -1.79 15.79
N HIS A 243 -18.09 -1.84 17.08
CA HIS A 243 -17.44 -2.79 18.02
C HIS A 243 -17.72 -4.26 17.65
N ARG A 244 -18.91 -4.59 17.15
CA ARG A 244 -19.20 -5.96 16.66
C ARG A 244 -18.46 -6.29 15.36
N ALA A 245 -18.08 -5.28 14.56
CA ALA A 245 -17.24 -5.43 13.39
C ALA A 245 -15.75 -5.57 13.73
N ASP A 246 -15.39 -5.60 15.02
CA ASP A 246 -14.02 -5.73 15.53
C ASP A 246 -13.11 -4.54 15.15
N VAL A 247 -13.67 -3.32 15.19
CA VAL A 247 -12.86 -2.11 15.06
C VAL A 247 -11.92 -1.97 16.27
N ASP A 248 -10.66 -1.60 16.01
CA ASP A 248 -9.68 -1.43 17.09
C ASP A 248 -9.85 -0.09 17.81
N GLU A 249 -10.11 0.99 17.05
CA GLU A 249 -10.35 2.33 17.60
C GLU A 249 -11.53 3.00 16.90
N LEU A 250 -12.34 3.72 17.66
CA LEU A 250 -13.53 4.39 17.18
C LEU A 250 -13.54 5.85 17.63
N LEU A 251 -13.62 6.77 16.67
CA LEU A 251 -13.75 8.19 16.92
C LEU A 251 -15.19 8.65 16.66
N VAL A 252 -15.88 9.03 17.74
CA VAL A 252 -17.18 9.71 17.65
C VAL A 252 -16.92 11.21 17.72
N THR A 253 -16.63 11.82 16.57
CA THR A 253 -16.18 13.23 16.45
C THR A 253 -17.18 14.20 17.08
N SER A 254 -18.49 13.96 16.92
CA SER A 254 -19.54 14.75 17.53
C SER A 254 -19.52 14.78 19.06
N LYS A 255 -19.19 13.66 19.72
CA LYS A 255 -19.03 13.59 21.19
C LYS A 255 -17.81 14.38 21.65
N ILE A 256 -16.67 14.20 20.96
CA ILE A 256 -15.43 14.91 21.30
C ILE A 256 -15.63 16.41 21.17
N ALA A 257 -16.19 16.86 20.04
CA ALA A 257 -16.47 18.27 19.81
C ALA A 257 -17.43 18.84 20.87
N SER A 258 -18.50 18.12 21.23
CA SER A 258 -19.45 18.55 22.25
C SER A 258 -18.81 18.66 23.63
N HIS A 259 -17.98 17.71 24.01
CA HIS A 259 -17.25 17.75 25.28
C HIS A 259 -16.25 18.92 25.32
N LEU A 260 -15.51 19.13 24.23
CA LEU A 260 -14.57 20.25 24.12
C LEU A 260 -15.29 21.60 24.19
N LEU A 261 -16.39 21.78 23.46
CA LEU A 261 -17.20 23.00 23.53
C LEU A 261 -17.75 23.27 24.93
N ALA A 262 -18.29 22.23 25.59
CA ALA A 262 -18.79 22.37 26.96
C ALA A 262 -17.70 22.78 27.95
N ARG A 263 -16.52 22.17 27.83
CA ARG A 263 -15.38 22.51 28.69
C ARG A 263 -14.80 23.87 28.38
N SER A 264 -14.73 24.26 27.11
CA SER A 264 -14.24 25.60 26.70
C SER A 264 -15.17 26.71 27.16
N ALA A 265 -16.48 26.46 27.30
CA ALA A 265 -17.39 27.39 27.88
C ALA A 265 -17.14 27.64 29.39
N LEU A 266 -16.61 26.62 30.10
CA LEU A 266 -16.26 26.72 31.52
C LEU A 266 -14.84 27.23 31.76
N TYR A 267 -13.91 26.88 30.87
CA TYR A 267 -12.49 27.15 31.00
C TYR A 267 -11.96 27.86 29.74
N PRO A 268 -11.91 29.20 29.72
CA PRO A 268 -11.38 29.95 28.58
C PRO A 268 -9.95 29.53 28.22
N GLY A 269 -9.71 29.37 26.92
CA GLY A 269 -8.39 28.94 26.40
C GLY A 269 -8.19 27.43 26.28
N LEU A 270 -9.10 26.60 26.80
CA LEU A 270 -8.95 25.13 26.75
C LEU A 270 -8.91 24.60 25.31
N SER A 271 -9.73 25.15 24.41
CA SER A 271 -9.73 24.72 23.00
C SER A 271 -8.37 24.94 22.33
N ALA A 272 -7.71 26.07 22.61
CA ALA A 272 -6.38 26.35 22.06
C ALA A 272 -5.34 25.33 22.56
N ILE A 273 -5.35 25.04 23.87
CA ILE A 273 -4.44 24.04 24.47
C ILE A 273 -4.65 22.64 23.85
N VAL A 274 -5.91 22.21 23.72
CA VAL A 274 -6.21 20.89 23.15
C VAL A 274 -5.82 20.82 21.67
N THR A 275 -6.08 21.89 20.91
CA THR A 275 -5.66 21.98 19.52
C THR A 275 -4.15 21.92 19.39
N ASP A 276 -3.40 22.67 20.20
CA ASP A 276 -1.94 22.68 20.20
C ASP A 276 -1.35 21.28 20.48
N ILE A 277 -1.89 20.58 21.49
CA ILE A 277 -1.40 19.26 21.89
C ILE A 277 -1.72 18.15 20.86
N VAL A 278 -2.82 18.30 20.10
CA VAL A 278 -3.31 17.30 19.17
C VAL A 278 -2.83 17.54 17.72
N SER A 279 -2.55 18.80 17.35
CA SER A 279 -2.00 19.14 16.02
C SER A 279 -0.51 18.84 15.95
N GLY A 280 -0.03 18.33 14.80
CA GLY A 280 1.39 18.13 14.52
C GLY A 280 2.06 19.38 13.92
N GLY A 281 3.34 19.61 14.21
CA GLY A 281 4.21 20.53 13.47
C GLY A 281 4.51 21.88 14.09
N GLU A 282 3.66 22.43 14.95
CA GLU A 282 3.94 23.68 15.71
C GLU A 282 3.43 23.55 17.16
N GLY A 283 4.29 23.77 18.13
CA GLY A 283 3.95 23.70 19.57
C GLY A 283 4.33 22.40 20.23
N SER A 284 3.56 22.02 21.27
CA SER A 284 3.81 20.77 22.02
C SER A 284 2.89 19.67 21.52
N GLU A 285 3.46 18.51 21.22
CA GLU A 285 2.74 17.38 20.64
C GLU A 285 2.67 16.16 21.56
N LEU A 286 1.75 15.24 21.27
CA LEU A 286 1.61 13.97 21.95
C LEU A 286 2.53 12.90 21.34
N TYR A 287 3.42 12.36 22.15
CA TYR A 287 4.30 11.27 21.74
C TYR A 287 4.05 10.03 22.61
N ARG A 288 4.04 8.87 21.98
CA ARG A 288 4.06 7.60 22.68
C ARG A 288 5.50 7.07 22.70
N ILE A 289 6.06 6.93 23.89
CA ILE A 289 7.45 6.52 24.11
C ILE A 289 7.51 5.18 24.81
N THR A 290 8.49 4.37 24.45
CA THR A 290 8.87 3.18 25.22
C THR A 290 9.72 3.64 26.40
N LEU A 291 9.33 3.25 27.59
CA LEU A 291 10.07 3.58 28.80
C LEU A 291 11.34 2.71 28.90
N PRO A 292 12.52 3.31 29.10
CA PRO A 292 13.75 2.58 29.33
C PRO A 292 13.71 1.70 30.58
N ASP A 293 14.49 0.61 30.55
CA ASP A 293 14.58 -0.34 31.69
C ASP A 293 14.99 0.33 33.00
N GLU A 294 15.72 1.42 32.94
CA GLU A 294 16.15 2.21 34.12
C GLU A 294 14.97 2.88 34.86
N TYR A 295 13.80 3.00 34.25
CA TYR A 295 12.59 3.54 34.87
C TYR A 295 11.75 2.45 35.55
N ILE A 296 12.03 1.18 35.25
CA ILE A 296 11.28 0.06 35.84
C ILE A 296 11.52 -0.01 37.34
N GLY A 297 10.44 -0.20 38.10
CA GLY A 297 10.47 -0.20 39.57
C GLY A 297 10.48 1.18 40.23
N GLN A 298 10.55 2.25 39.43
CA GLN A 298 10.43 3.62 39.99
C GLN A 298 8.94 4.02 40.10
N SER A 299 8.70 4.95 41.05
CA SER A 299 7.35 5.55 41.17
C SER A 299 7.08 6.49 40.01
N ILE A 300 5.80 6.65 39.67
CA ILE A 300 5.36 7.54 38.59
C ILE A 300 5.85 8.97 38.78
N ASP A 301 5.89 9.48 40.01
CA ASP A 301 6.35 10.84 40.32
C ASP A 301 7.85 11.02 40.04
N ALA A 302 8.68 10.02 40.34
CA ALA A 302 10.09 10.03 40.05
C ALA A 302 10.35 10.07 38.52
N VAL A 303 9.61 9.25 37.77
CA VAL A 303 9.72 9.19 36.30
C VAL A 303 9.20 10.49 35.66
N ALA A 304 8.05 11.00 36.10
CA ALA A 304 7.50 12.27 35.61
C ALA A 304 8.48 13.43 35.85
N SER A 305 9.11 13.45 37.01
CA SER A 305 10.13 14.48 37.36
C SER A 305 11.37 14.38 36.45
N ARG A 306 11.85 13.16 36.16
CA ARG A 306 12.96 12.94 35.22
C ARG A 306 12.60 13.33 33.79
N LEU A 307 11.46 12.90 33.28
CA LEU A 307 10.99 13.27 31.94
C LEU A 307 10.90 14.80 31.80
N ARG A 308 10.45 15.49 32.85
CA ARG A 308 10.38 16.96 32.85
C ARG A 308 11.74 17.64 32.88
N SER A 309 12.67 17.15 33.68
CA SER A 309 13.99 17.77 33.84
C SER A 309 14.96 17.44 32.72
N GLU A 310 14.92 16.22 32.19
CA GLU A 310 15.88 15.74 31.20
C GLU A 310 15.36 15.95 29.75
N HIS A 311 14.03 15.86 29.53
CA HIS A 311 13.44 15.88 28.22
C HIS A 311 12.38 16.98 28.00
N GLN A 312 12.17 17.85 28.99
CA GLN A 312 11.12 18.88 28.99
C GLN A 312 9.71 18.31 28.65
N ALA A 313 9.52 17.01 28.91
CA ALA A 313 8.32 16.29 28.59
C ALA A 313 7.38 16.17 29.80
N THR A 314 6.08 16.30 29.57
CA THR A 314 5.05 16.13 30.62
C THR A 314 4.38 14.79 30.42
N LEU A 315 4.46 13.92 31.43
CA LEU A 315 3.80 12.61 31.43
C LEU A 315 2.28 12.78 31.59
N LEU A 316 1.49 12.22 30.67
CA LEU A 316 0.03 12.23 30.72
C LEU A 316 -0.56 10.89 31.14
N SER A 317 -0.02 9.79 30.62
CA SER A 317 -0.54 8.46 30.89
C SER A 317 0.53 7.39 30.77
N VAL A 318 0.26 6.24 31.39
CA VAL A 318 1.02 4.99 31.22
C VAL A 318 0.10 3.94 30.62
N ASN A 319 0.60 3.19 29.66
CA ASN A 319 -0.09 2.04 29.08
C ASN A 319 0.58 0.75 29.60
N ARG A 320 -0.23 -0.16 30.13
CA ARG A 320 0.18 -1.47 30.62
C ARG A 320 -0.74 -2.55 30.07
N GLY A 321 -0.21 -3.45 29.25
CA GLY A 321 -0.97 -4.56 28.72
C GLY A 321 -2.22 -4.16 27.91
N GLY A 322 -2.15 -3.05 27.17
CA GLY A 322 -3.29 -2.52 26.40
C GLY A 322 -4.28 -1.67 27.19
N ARG A 323 -4.01 -1.44 28.48
CA ARG A 323 -4.84 -0.62 29.35
C ARG A 323 -4.15 0.72 29.64
N THR A 324 -4.84 1.84 29.39
CA THR A 324 -4.30 3.18 29.58
C THR A 324 -4.72 3.75 30.93
N PHE A 325 -3.74 4.15 31.72
CA PHE A 325 -3.92 4.83 33.02
C PHE A 325 -3.60 6.31 32.82
N VAL A 326 -4.64 7.13 32.72
CA VAL A 326 -4.47 8.59 32.61
C VAL A 326 -4.27 9.16 34.00
N ASN A 327 -3.22 10.01 34.16
CA ASN A 327 -2.84 10.59 35.42
C ASN A 327 -2.80 9.53 36.57
N PRO A 328 -1.94 8.50 36.45
CA PRO A 328 -1.88 7.43 37.43
C PRO A 328 -1.57 7.94 38.84
N PRO A 329 -2.04 7.27 39.89
CA PRO A 329 -1.83 7.72 41.26
C PRO A 329 -0.34 7.68 41.67
N THR A 330 0.02 8.42 42.69
CA THR A 330 1.44 8.62 43.14
C THR A 330 2.16 7.34 43.54
N ASP A 331 1.42 6.32 43.98
CA ASP A 331 1.91 4.99 44.35
C ASP A 331 2.04 4.02 43.13
N PHE A 332 1.70 4.49 41.92
CA PHE A 332 1.87 3.71 40.71
C PHE A 332 3.35 3.48 40.42
N VAL A 333 3.75 2.20 40.37
CA VAL A 333 5.12 1.78 40.07
C VAL A 333 5.19 1.21 38.67
N LEU A 334 6.21 1.61 37.89
CA LEU A 334 6.39 1.13 36.53
C LEU A 334 6.86 -0.32 36.48
N GLU A 335 6.31 -1.08 35.54
CA GLU A 335 6.62 -2.48 35.28
C GLU A 335 7.23 -2.70 33.89
N PRO A 336 7.94 -3.82 33.66
CA PRO A 336 8.45 -4.17 32.34
C PRO A 336 7.35 -4.22 31.28
N GLY A 337 7.56 -3.55 30.15
CA GLY A 337 6.59 -3.48 29.07
C GLY A 337 5.59 -2.33 29.16
N ASP A 338 5.70 -1.48 30.17
CA ASP A 338 4.96 -0.22 30.21
C ASP A 338 5.49 0.74 29.15
N ASP A 339 4.59 1.46 28.54
CA ASP A 339 4.89 2.62 27.66
C ASP A 339 4.13 3.85 28.16
N ALA A 340 4.55 5.02 27.72
CA ALA A 340 3.97 6.27 28.18
C ALA A 340 3.54 7.18 27.05
N ILE A 341 2.47 7.95 27.28
CA ILE A 341 2.12 9.10 26.46
C ILE A 341 2.59 10.35 27.17
N VAL A 342 3.39 11.14 26.46
CA VAL A 342 3.97 12.39 26.96
C VAL A 342 3.61 13.55 26.02
N VAL A 343 3.60 14.76 26.56
CA VAL A 343 3.58 16.00 25.78
C VAL A 343 4.98 16.56 25.78
N ALA A 344 5.54 16.82 24.59
CA ALA A 344 6.87 17.41 24.42
C ALA A 344 6.89 18.31 23.17
N GLU A 345 7.84 19.25 23.12
CA GLU A 345 7.96 20.21 22.01
C GLU A 345 8.35 19.55 20.68
N SER A 346 9.19 18.51 20.74
CA SER A 346 9.63 17.79 19.54
C SER A 346 10.19 16.42 19.88
N LEU A 347 10.34 15.57 18.83
CA LEU A 347 11.07 14.31 18.92
C LEU A 347 12.53 14.49 19.35
N GLY A 348 13.14 15.60 18.95
CA GLY A 348 14.53 15.91 19.30
C GLY A 348 14.74 16.07 20.79
N THR A 349 13.78 16.65 21.51
CA THR A 349 13.85 16.81 22.99
C THR A 349 13.67 15.48 23.71
N LEU A 350 12.99 14.50 23.10
CA LEU A 350 12.80 13.17 23.65
C LEU A 350 14.01 12.23 23.45
N ALA A 351 14.97 12.57 22.60
CA ALA A 351 16.17 11.75 22.42
C ALA A 351 16.97 11.62 23.73
N PRO A 352 17.46 10.41 24.12
CA PRO A 352 17.53 9.16 23.37
C PRO A 352 16.33 8.21 23.57
N LEU A 353 15.22 8.67 24.13
CA LEU A 353 14.03 7.83 24.31
C LEU A 353 13.52 7.32 22.96
N LYS A 354 13.10 6.08 22.93
CA LYS A 354 12.58 5.47 21.70
C LYS A 354 11.08 5.69 21.61
N LEU A 355 10.62 6.09 20.44
CA LEU A 355 9.20 6.04 20.14
C LEU A 355 8.71 4.60 20.20
N HIS A 356 7.48 4.43 20.66
CA HIS A 356 6.85 3.12 20.67
C HIS A 356 6.61 2.66 19.23
N ASP A 357 7.07 1.44 18.88
CA ASP A 357 6.83 0.86 17.57
C ASP A 357 5.34 0.48 17.44
N LEU A 358 4.66 1.13 16.51
CA LEU A 358 3.22 0.94 16.24
C LEU A 358 2.86 -0.51 15.85
N ASN A 359 3.85 -1.32 15.46
CA ASN A 359 3.65 -2.68 15.00
C ASN A 359 3.67 -3.74 16.11
N THR A 360 3.98 -3.38 17.36
CA THR A 360 4.29 -4.36 18.42
C THR A 360 3.14 -4.73 19.35
N VAL A 361 1.99 -4.03 19.33
CA VAL A 361 0.88 -4.36 20.23
C VAL A 361 -0.47 -4.33 19.49
N PRO A 362 -1.24 -5.43 19.46
CA PRO A 362 -2.65 -5.37 19.11
C PRO A 362 -3.39 -4.66 20.26
N MET A 363 -3.62 -3.36 20.13
CA MET A 363 -4.51 -2.65 21.02
C MET A 363 -5.96 -3.03 20.69
N ARG A 364 -6.55 -3.92 21.46
CA ARG A 364 -8.00 -3.92 21.66
C ARG A 364 -8.36 -2.64 22.41
N ALA A 365 -9.43 -1.98 21.98
CA ALA A 365 -9.93 -0.74 22.58
C ALA A 365 -9.73 -0.74 24.10
N SER A 366 -8.81 0.08 24.59
CA SER A 366 -8.52 0.17 26.00
C SER A 366 -9.73 0.79 26.68
N VAL A 367 -10.38 0.03 27.55
CA VAL A 367 -11.31 0.61 28.51
C VAL A 367 -10.51 1.61 29.33
N VAL A 368 -10.76 2.91 29.10
CA VAL A 368 -10.24 3.96 29.97
C VAL A 368 -10.86 3.70 31.35
N SER A 369 -10.08 3.10 32.24
CA SER A 369 -10.49 2.91 33.62
C SER A 369 -10.20 4.20 34.36
N SER A 370 -11.25 4.98 34.60
CA SER A 370 -11.20 5.97 35.71
C SER A 370 -11.12 5.20 37.01
N VAL A 371 -9.99 5.35 37.72
CA VAL A 371 -9.88 4.93 39.12
C VAL A 371 -10.64 5.91 39.99
#